data_a39d56e20e8cf2e8ad8e236e9dc1dd18
#
_entry.id   a39d56e20e8cf2e8ad8e236e9dc1dd18
#
_cell.length_a   1.000
_cell.length_b   1.000
_cell.length_c   1.000
_cell.angle_alpha   90.00
_cell.angle_beta   90.00
_cell.angle_gamma   90.00
#
_symmetry.space_group_name_H-M   'P 1'
#
loop_
_entity.id
_entity.type
_entity.pdbx_description
1 polymer ?
#
loop_
_entity_poly.entity_id
_entity_poly.type
_entity_poly.pdbx_seq_one_letter_code
_entity_poly.pdbx_strand_id
1 'polypeptide(L)'
;PARSSLADRSGGNTVLPLHQEAYVSLDVVILAAGQGTRMKSRLAKVLHPLAGKPFVLYSVEAGHTVSQRPPVLVVGHEGDAVREVVGDGARYVLQAEQLGTGHAVAQARELLEGQTRHVIVLYADMPLLRGETLQALYEAQQAHDGPFSMLTLVTDTPRGFGRIVRGKDGSVRAIVEQAQATPEQLAIPEVNVGIYCFDAGWLWSHLDHIPLSPKGEYYLTDLVAIAVEEGEAVNALVMDDPDEAIGINTRVHLSEAEAALRRRVNRELMLSGVTIVDPASTYVHPTVRVGRDTVLRPNTHLWGETVIGEECVIGPNTIICDSTVGDRCEIEASVVEYATLEDDVDVGPFGHLRKGAYLESGVHMGNFGEVKNSRLRRGAKMGHFSYVGDADIGEETNIGAGTITCNYDGVKKHKTVTGRRVFIGSDTMLVAPVTLGDGARTGAGSVVTRDVPPDGLVFGVPARPPSSRPESDSESEGNQEG
;
A
#
# COMPACT_ATOMS: atom_id res chain seq x y z
N PRO A 1 -11.36 76.16 -25.27
CA PRO A 1 -9.95 76.44 -25.29
C PRO A 1 -9.18 75.60 -24.27
N ALA A 2 -8.50 74.74 -24.65
CA ALA A 2 -7.07 74.62 -24.89
C ALA A 2 -6.17 74.65 -23.63
N ARG A 3 -5.46 73.63 -23.36
CA ARG A 3 -4.01 73.37 -23.38
C ARG A 3 -3.67 72.22 -22.49
N SER A 4 -3.26 71.17 -23.02
CA SER A 4 -1.93 70.50 -23.09
C SER A 4 -0.94 70.83 -21.97
N SER A 5 -0.47 69.84 -21.24
CA SER A 5 0.95 69.73 -20.85
C SER A 5 1.38 68.27 -20.64
N LEU A 6 2.45 67.96 -21.32
CA LEU A 6 3.29 66.77 -21.19
C LEU A 6 4.03 66.77 -19.83
N ALA A 7 4.34 65.59 -19.38
CA ALA A 7 5.55 65.10 -18.74
C ALA A 7 5.16 64.03 -17.71
N ASP A 8 5.77 62.99 -17.42
CA ASP A 8 7.16 62.58 -17.43
C ASP A 8 7.17 61.07 -17.27
N ARG A 9 7.90 60.38 -18.10
CA ARG A 9 8.13 58.92 -17.97
C ARG A 9 9.38 58.75 -17.10
N SER A 10 9.19 58.45 -15.81
CA SER A 10 10.25 57.83 -15.01
C SER A 10 9.90 56.37 -14.82
N GLY A 11 10.63 55.50 -15.52
CA GLY A 11 10.55 54.05 -15.35
C GLY A 11 11.06 53.63 -13.98
N GLY A 12 10.13 53.34 -13.08
CA GLY A 12 10.41 52.63 -11.86
C GLY A 12 10.35 51.12 -12.13
N ASN A 13 11.49 50.45 -12.13
CA ASN A 13 11.59 49.01 -12.05
C ASN A 13 10.94 48.57 -10.72
N THR A 14 9.69 48.16 -10.76
CA THR A 14 9.04 47.46 -9.64
C THR A 14 9.61 46.05 -9.60
N VAL A 15 10.64 45.87 -8.80
CA VAL A 15 11.08 44.55 -8.36
C VAL A 15 9.88 43.97 -7.58
N LEU A 16 9.22 42.98 -8.18
CA LEU A 16 8.21 42.20 -7.46
C LEU A 16 8.89 41.58 -6.22
N PRO A 17 8.32 41.70 -5.02
CA PRO A 17 8.88 41.07 -3.85
C PRO A 17 8.91 39.56 -4.08
N LEU A 18 10.07 38.93 -3.87
CA LEU A 18 10.22 37.52 -3.68
C LEU A 18 9.10 37.09 -2.73
N HIS A 19 8.33 36.07 -3.11
CA HIS A 19 7.33 35.48 -2.24
C HIS A 19 7.97 35.18 -0.89
N GLN A 20 7.68 36.01 0.12
CA GLN A 20 7.90 35.66 1.50
C GLN A 20 6.97 34.46 1.77
N GLU A 21 7.53 33.27 1.83
CA GLU A 21 6.79 32.12 2.32
C GLU A 21 6.25 32.48 3.72
N ALA A 22 4.96 32.21 3.93
CA ALA A 22 4.33 32.56 5.21
C ALA A 22 5.02 31.80 6.35
N TYR A 23 5.39 32.54 7.43
CA TYR A 23 5.92 31.95 8.65
C TYR A 23 4.96 30.87 9.20
N VAL A 24 5.44 29.64 9.41
CA VAL A 24 4.62 28.53 9.89
C VAL A 24 4.96 28.18 11.33
N SER A 25 4.03 27.55 12.00
CA SER A 25 4.20 27.14 13.41
C SER A 25 5.11 25.92 13.54
N LEU A 26 5.13 25.02 12.55
CA LEU A 26 5.83 23.75 12.59
C LEU A 26 6.32 23.31 11.21
N ASP A 27 7.55 22.85 11.12
CA ASP A 27 8.11 22.09 10.00
C ASP A 27 8.65 20.74 10.50
N VAL A 28 8.80 19.78 9.57
CA VAL A 28 9.31 18.45 9.86
C VAL A 28 10.57 18.18 9.03
N VAL A 29 11.62 17.67 9.68
CA VAL A 29 12.87 17.21 9.05
C VAL A 29 12.98 15.70 9.21
N ILE A 30 13.10 14.99 8.11
CA ILE A 30 13.20 13.53 8.05
C ILE A 30 14.63 13.14 7.63
N LEU A 31 15.34 12.42 8.49
CA LEU A 31 16.71 11.98 8.21
C LEU A 31 16.72 10.68 7.43
N ALA A 32 17.16 10.73 6.16
CA ALA A 32 17.18 9.61 5.22
C ALA A 32 18.55 9.39 4.55
N ALA A 33 19.62 10.06 5.03
CA ALA A 33 20.95 10.04 4.38
C ALA A 33 21.83 8.83 4.73
N GLY A 34 21.36 7.91 5.60
CA GLY A 34 22.15 6.76 6.04
C GLY A 34 22.39 5.73 4.93
N GLN A 35 23.63 5.23 4.79
CA GLN A 35 24.06 4.30 3.74
C GLN A 35 23.39 2.91 3.77
N GLY A 36 22.83 2.50 4.90
CA GLY A 36 22.09 1.23 5.01
C GLY A 36 22.89 -0.05 4.75
N THR A 37 24.19 -0.05 4.90
CA THR A 37 25.09 -1.17 4.57
C THR A 37 24.68 -2.51 5.20
N ARG A 38 24.05 -2.47 6.39
CA ARG A 38 23.55 -3.65 7.11
C ARG A 38 22.35 -4.32 6.42
N MET A 39 21.68 -3.66 5.48
CA MET A 39 20.61 -4.25 4.66
C MET A 39 21.15 -5.23 3.62
N LYS A 40 22.45 -5.15 3.28
CA LYS A 40 23.11 -5.98 2.26
C LYS A 40 22.34 -5.97 0.93
N SER A 41 21.98 -4.80 0.45
CA SER A 41 21.15 -4.58 -0.73
C SER A 41 21.75 -3.53 -1.66
N ARG A 42 21.40 -3.62 -2.94
CA ARG A 42 21.66 -2.55 -3.92
C ARG A 42 20.60 -1.45 -3.88
N LEU A 43 19.44 -1.75 -3.27
CA LEU A 43 18.37 -0.80 -3.09
C LEU A 43 18.69 0.05 -1.85
N ALA A 44 18.48 1.35 -1.95
CA ALA A 44 18.60 2.27 -0.82
C ALA A 44 17.77 1.77 0.37
N LYS A 45 18.32 1.87 1.59
CA LYS A 45 17.69 1.34 2.80
C LYS A 45 16.21 1.75 2.90
N VAL A 46 15.94 3.02 2.71
CA VAL A 46 14.61 3.62 2.90
C VAL A 46 13.60 3.30 1.79
N LEU A 47 14.06 2.71 0.68
CA LEU A 47 13.23 2.28 -0.45
C LEU A 47 12.76 0.82 -0.35
N HIS A 48 13.22 0.07 0.66
CA HIS A 48 12.70 -1.28 0.85
C HIS A 48 11.20 -1.26 1.16
N PRO A 49 10.42 -2.18 0.54
CA PRO A 49 8.99 -2.24 0.79
C PRO A 49 8.68 -2.73 2.20
N LEU A 50 7.68 -2.11 2.80
CA LEU A 50 6.98 -2.51 4.01
C LEU A 50 5.49 -2.56 3.65
N ALA A 51 4.85 -3.72 3.75
CA ALA A 51 3.49 -3.94 3.26
C ALA A 51 3.26 -3.35 1.84
N GLY A 52 4.18 -3.64 0.92
CA GLY A 52 4.11 -3.24 -0.50
C GLY A 52 4.51 -1.80 -0.82
N LYS A 53 4.73 -0.92 0.16
CA LYS A 53 5.08 0.50 -0.02
C LYS A 53 6.51 0.78 0.48
N PRO A 54 7.38 1.52 -0.26
CA PRO A 54 8.68 1.96 0.23
C PRO A 54 8.57 2.63 1.60
N PHE A 55 9.37 2.19 2.58
CA PHE A 55 9.08 2.59 3.95
C PHE A 55 9.37 4.07 4.25
N VAL A 56 10.14 4.80 3.43
CA VAL A 56 10.28 6.26 3.55
C VAL A 56 8.93 6.99 3.42
N LEU A 57 8.00 6.44 2.63
CA LEU A 57 6.69 7.07 2.41
C LEU A 57 5.84 7.12 3.69
N TYR A 58 5.99 6.16 4.59
CA TYR A 58 5.30 6.20 5.88
C TYR A 58 5.75 7.39 6.74
N SER A 59 7.07 7.65 6.78
CA SER A 59 7.62 8.79 7.54
C SER A 59 7.21 10.13 6.90
N VAL A 60 7.16 10.19 5.56
CA VAL A 60 6.68 11.37 4.83
C VAL A 60 5.21 11.63 5.11
N GLU A 61 4.37 10.60 5.07
CA GLU A 61 2.94 10.68 5.40
C GLU A 61 2.73 11.12 6.86
N ALA A 62 3.46 10.54 7.82
CA ALA A 62 3.41 10.98 9.21
C ALA A 62 3.79 12.45 9.36
N GLY A 63 4.80 12.94 8.64
CA GLY A 63 5.17 14.35 8.60
C GLY A 63 4.05 15.25 8.06
N HIS A 64 3.35 14.82 7.03
CA HIS A 64 2.22 15.56 6.46
C HIS A 64 1.02 15.70 7.39
N THR A 65 0.85 14.79 8.36
CA THR A 65 -0.28 14.90 9.31
C THR A 65 -0.13 16.04 10.29
N VAL A 66 1.11 16.51 10.55
CA VAL A 66 1.39 17.53 11.58
C VAL A 66 1.88 18.87 11.02
N SER A 67 2.42 18.88 9.80
CA SER A 67 2.93 20.10 9.14
C SER A 67 2.06 20.51 7.96
N GLN A 68 1.85 21.82 7.79
CA GLN A 68 1.14 22.37 6.63
C GLN A 68 1.99 22.39 5.36
N ARG A 69 3.31 22.27 5.49
CA ARG A 69 4.25 22.20 4.36
C ARG A 69 4.75 20.76 4.19
N PRO A 70 5.16 20.38 2.96
CA PRO A 70 5.88 19.12 2.78
C PRO A 70 7.11 19.04 3.69
N PRO A 71 7.38 17.89 4.33
CA PRO A 71 8.54 17.72 5.18
C PRO A 71 9.84 17.93 4.40
N VAL A 72 10.92 18.31 5.09
CA VAL A 72 12.27 18.37 4.52
C VAL A 72 12.92 17.01 4.66
N LEU A 73 13.19 16.35 3.55
CA LEU A 73 13.87 15.06 3.52
C LEU A 73 15.37 15.26 3.29
N VAL A 74 16.17 14.91 4.30
CA VAL A 74 17.63 14.95 4.21
C VAL A 74 18.10 13.66 3.55
N VAL A 75 18.59 13.75 2.31
CA VAL A 75 19.04 12.61 1.51
C VAL A 75 20.55 12.55 1.39
N GLY A 76 21.10 11.35 1.19
CA GLY A 76 22.51 11.11 0.95
C GLY A 76 22.81 10.77 -0.51
N HIS A 77 23.84 9.96 -0.74
CA HIS A 77 24.33 9.57 -2.07
C HIS A 77 23.29 8.90 -2.98
N GLU A 78 22.30 8.20 -2.42
CA GLU A 78 21.21 7.54 -3.17
C GLU A 78 19.97 8.45 -3.28
N GLY A 79 20.14 9.76 -3.09
CA GLY A 79 19.06 10.74 -3.02
C GLY A 79 18.19 10.82 -4.27
N ASP A 80 18.73 10.57 -5.46
CA ASP A 80 17.95 10.65 -6.71
C ASP A 80 16.88 9.56 -6.77
N ALA A 81 17.21 8.33 -6.39
CA ALA A 81 16.22 7.25 -6.33
C ALA A 81 15.13 7.51 -5.28
N VAL A 82 15.49 8.15 -4.15
CA VAL A 82 14.51 8.54 -3.12
C VAL A 82 13.60 9.65 -3.64
N ARG A 83 14.16 10.65 -4.36
CA ARG A 83 13.38 11.73 -4.99
C ARG A 83 12.41 11.23 -6.04
N GLU A 84 12.83 10.25 -6.85
CA GLU A 84 11.96 9.62 -7.85
C GLU A 84 10.72 8.96 -7.22
N VAL A 85 10.89 8.31 -6.07
CA VAL A 85 9.81 7.60 -5.36
C VAL A 85 8.91 8.55 -4.58
N VAL A 86 9.48 9.55 -3.90
CA VAL A 86 8.72 10.47 -3.02
C VAL A 86 8.12 11.65 -3.82
N GLY A 87 8.74 12.04 -4.94
CA GLY A 87 8.27 13.12 -5.81
C GLY A 87 8.12 14.45 -5.07
N ASP A 88 7.01 15.13 -5.29
CA ASP A 88 6.67 16.41 -4.66
C ASP A 88 6.16 16.27 -3.21
N GLY A 89 6.15 15.05 -2.67
CA GLY A 89 5.75 14.77 -1.28
C GLY A 89 6.73 15.30 -0.23
N ALA A 90 7.92 15.77 -0.62
CA ALA A 90 8.90 16.35 0.29
C ALA A 90 9.72 17.47 -0.39
N ARG A 91 10.30 18.34 0.43
CA ARG A 91 11.41 19.24 0.05
C ARG A 91 12.72 18.51 0.33
N TYR A 92 13.76 18.74 -0.45
CA TYR A 92 14.99 17.94 -0.35
C TYR A 92 16.21 18.77 -0.07
N VAL A 93 17.04 18.28 0.85
CA VAL A 93 18.40 18.79 1.08
C VAL A 93 19.39 17.62 1.04
N LEU A 94 20.59 17.90 0.55
CA LEU A 94 21.63 16.88 0.40
C LEU A 94 22.62 16.93 1.55
N GLN A 95 22.79 15.81 2.25
CA GLN A 95 23.94 15.58 3.11
C GLN A 95 25.03 14.86 2.32
N ALA A 96 25.96 15.63 1.77
CA ALA A 96 27.03 15.10 0.91
C ALA A 96 28.02 14.21 1.68
N GLU A 97 28.34 14.59 2.93
CA GLU A 97 29.21 13.83 3.84
C GLU A 97 28.41 13.39 5.06
N GLN A 98 28.43 12.10 5.37
CA GLN A 98 27.69 11.54 6.51
C GLN A 98 28.47 11.78 7.84
N LEU A 99 28.47 13.03 8.29
CA LEU A 99 29.13 13.44 9.52
C LEU A 99 28.20 13.42 10.75
N GLY A 100 27.20 12.55 10.76
CA GLY A 100 26.28 12.36 11.89
C GLY A 100 24.95 13.08 11.76
N THR A 101 24.08 12.91 12.78
CA THR A 101 22.70 13.36 12.77
C THR A 101 22.55 14.88 12.97
N GLY A 102 23.41 15.50 13.77
CA GLY A 102 23.46 16.96 13.92
C GLY A 102 23.83 17.64 12.58
N HIS A 103 24.86 17.11 11.89
CA HIS A 103 25.23 17.60 10.55
C HIS A 103 24.10 17.39 9.53
N ALA A 104 23.34 16.29 9.63
CA ALA A 104 22.18 16.06 8.75
C ALA A 104 21.09 17.12 8.95
N VAL A 105 20.75 17.44 10.19
CA VAL A 105 19.76 18.49 10.52
C VAL A 105 20.24 19.86 10.03
N ALA A 106 21.54 20.16 10.16
CA ALA A 106 22.12 21.44 9.71
C ALA A 106 21.90 21.71 8.21
N GLN A 107 21.76 20.67 7.37
CA GLN A 107 21.47 20.83 5.93
C GLN A 107 20.08 21.47 5.68
N ALA A 108 19.15 21.37 6.65
CA ALA A 108 17.83 21.97 6.51
C ALA A 108 17.79 23.45 6.93
N ARG A 109 18.88 23.99 7.51
CA ARG A 109 18.94 25.36 8.05
C ARG A 109 18.51 26.42 7.04
N GLU A 110 19.05 26.40 5.83
CA GLU A 110 18.75 27.40 4.79
C GLU A 110 17.26 27.45 4.42
N LEU A 111 16.55 26.32 4.51
CA LEU A 111 15.12 26.24 4.20
C LEU A 111 14.24 26.65 5.37
N LEU A 112 14.71 26.53 6.62
CA LEU A 112 13.84 26.58 7.81
C LEU A 112 14.17 27.71 8.77
N GLU A 113 15.41 28.20 8.83
CA GLU A 113 15.79 29.27 9.75
C GLU A 113 15.03 30.57 9.45
N GLY A 114 14.37 31.10 10.47
CA GLY A 114 13.48 32.27 10.33
C GLY A 114 12.17 32.01 9.60
N GLN A 115 11.86 30.77 9.19
CA GLN A 115 10.66 30.41 8.47
C GLN A 115 9.64 29.63 9.33
N THR A 116 10.07 29.04 10.43
CA THR A 116 9.24 28.23 11.32
C THR A 116 9.57 28.47 12.78
N ARG A 117 8.57 28.25 13.66
CA ARG A 117 8.74 28.36 15.11
C ARG A 117 9.29 27.06 15.73
N HIS A 118 8.81 25.91 15.26
CA HIS A 118 9.23 24.62 15.79
C HIS A 118 9.67 23.69 14.65
N VAL A 119 10.60 22.80 14.96
CA VAL A 119 11.10 21.79 14.02
C VAL A 119 11.01 20.42 14.68
N ILE A 120 10.19 19.51 14.10
CA ILE A 120 10.27 18.10 14.45
C ILE A 120 11.37 17.44 13.61
N VAL A 121 12.25 16.69 14.29
CA VAL A 121 13.27 15.85 13.64
C VAL A 121 12.94 14.38 13.88
N LEU A 122 12.84 13.61 12.80
CA LEU A 122 12.59 12.17 12.86
C LEU A 122 13.43 11.41 11.83
N TYR A 123 13.43 10.08 11.94
CA TYR A 123 14.21 9.21 11.06
C TYR A 123 13.31 8.48 10.05
N ALA A 124 13.73 8.45 8.79
CA ALA A 124 13.03 7.71 7.74
C ALA A 124 13.00 6.19 7.97
N ASP A 125 13.86 5.66 8.82
CA ASP A 125 13.92 4.22 9.13
C ASP A 125 13.03 3.78 10.30
N MET A 126 12.19 4.67 10.81
CA MET A 126 11.14 4.38 11.81
C MET A 126 9.73 4.53 11.20
N PRO A 127 9.35 3.67 10.24
CA PRO A 127 8.14 3.86 9.43
C PRO A 127 6.83 3.64 10.19
N LEU A 128 6.88 3.08 11.40
CA LEU A 128 5.69 2.79 12.20
C LEU A 128 5.28 3.94 13.11
N LEU A 129 6.07 5.03 13.12
CA LEU A 129 5.75 6.25 13.87
C LEU A 129 4.46 6.87 13.33
N ARG A 130 3.53 7.20 14.23
CA ARG A 130 2.22 7.74 13.88
C ARG A 130 2.19 9.26 13.93
N GLY A 131 1.30 9.85 13.12
CA GLY A 131 1.06 11.27 13.13
C GLY A 131 0.52 11.77 14.46
N GLU A 132 -0.33 10.98 15.14
CA GLU A 132 -0.85 11.31 16.46
C GLU A 132 0.26 11.43 17.52
N THR A 133 1.28 10.58 17.43
CA THR A 133 2.44 10.63 18.32
C THR A 133 3.30 11.88 18.05
N LEU A 134 3.48 12.26 16.78
CA LEU A 134 4.14 13.51 16.41
C LEU A 134 3.34 14.74 16.85
N GLN A 135 2.02 14.69 16.74
CA GLN A 135 1.14 15.77 17.20
C GLN A 135 1.24 15.93 18.73
N ALA A 136 1.21 14.84 19.48
CA ALA A 136 1.37 14.87 20.94
C ALA A 136 2.74 15.44 21.35
N LEU A 137 3.81 15.10 20.62
CA LEU A 137 5.15 15.65 20.85
C LEU A 137 5.18 17.17 20.59
N TYR A 138 4.52 17.63 19.52
CA TYR A 138 4.42 19.04 19.21
C TYR A 138 3.63 19.81 20.27
N GLU A 139 2.50 19.30 20.72
CA GLU A 139 1.68 19.88 21.79
C GLU A 139 2.45 19.94 23.12
N ALA A 140 3.21 18.88 23.42
CA ALA A 140 4.08 18.85 24.60
C ALA A 140 5.16 19.95 24.54
N GLN A 141 5.73 20.23 23.36
CA GLN A 141 6.68 21.32 23.18
C GLN A 141 6.03 22.70 23.28
N GLN A 142 4.82 22.87 22.76
CA GLN A 142 4.09 24.14 22.88
C GLN A 142 3.73 24.49 24.33
N ALA A 143 3.53 23.48 25.18
CA ALA A 143 3.21 23.62 26.60
C ALA A 143 4.45 23.72 27.51
N HIS A 144 5.66 23.61 26.92
CA HIS A 144 6.93 23.57 27.64
C HIS A 144 7.78 24.80 27.32
N ASP A 145 8.33 25.47 28.34
CA ASP A 145 9.16 26.66 28.18
C ASP A 145 10.62 26.35 27.79
N GLY A 146 11.04 25.07 27.82
CA GLY A 146 12.39 24.66 27.45
C GLY A 146 12.62 24.53 25.97
N PRO A 147 13.88 24.32 25.53
CA PRO A 147 14.28 24.42 24.15
C PRO A 147 13.75 23.29 23.25
N PHE A 148 13.42 22.13 23.83
CA PHE A 148 12.83 21.02 23.07
C PHE A 148 12.17 19.97 23.96
N SER A 149 11.26 19.24 23.33
CA SER A 149 10.68 17.98 23.83
C SER A 149 11.20 16.81 23.00
N MET A 150 11.32 15.63 23.62
CA MET A 150 11.78 14.43 22.95
C MET A 150 10.91 13.22 23.26
N LEU A 151 10.85 12.24 22.35
CA LEU A 151 10.21 10.97 22.60
C LEU A 151 11.14 10.01 23.31
N THR A 152 10.64 9.36 24.36
CA THR A 152 11.31 8.26 25.06
C THR A 152 10.43 7.01 25.06
N LEU A 153 11.02 5.86 25.34
CA LEU A 153 10.31 4.59 25.46
C LEU A 153 10.81 3.87 26.70
N VAL A 154 9.90 3.33 27.52
CA VAL A 154 10.23 2.42 28.61
C VAL A 154 10.11 0.98 28.10
N THR A 155 11.22 0.24 28.10
CA THR A 155 11.26 -1.10 27.52
C THR A 155 12.29 -2.00 28.19
N ASP A 156 11.99 -3.30 28.25
CA ASP A 156 12.92 -4.35 28.69
C ASP A 156 13.87 -4.78 27.56
N THR A 157 13.62 -4.35 26.31
CA THR A 157 14.42 -4.68 25.13
C THR A 157 14.96 -3.41 24.44
N PRO A 158 16.02 -2.78 24.99
CA PRO A 158 16.49 -1.46 24.59
C PRO A 158 17.03 -1.32 23.16
N ARG A 159 17.24 -2.40 22.42
CA ARG A 159 17.64 -2.45 20.98
C ARG A 159 18.85 -1.60 20.60
N GLY A 160 19.73 -1.26 21.56
CA GLY A 160 20.92 -0.43 21.30
C GLY A 160 20.70 1.07 21.44
N PHE A 161 19.51 1.51 21.81
CA PHE A 161 19.21 2.93 22.08
C PHE A 161 19.98 3.49 23.28
N GLY A 162 20.27 4.78 23.26
CA GLY A 162 20.82 5.53 24.38
C GLY A 162 19.88 5.53 25.58
N ARG A 163 20.45 5.52 26.80
CA ARG A 163 19.69 5.53 28.05
C ARG A 163 19.41 6.94 28.52
N ILE A 164 18.21 7.19 29.01
CA ILE A 164 17.82 8.48 29.60
C ILE A 164 18.23 8.50 31.06
N VAL A 165 19.20 9.32 31.40
CA VAL A 165 19.60 9.54 32.79
C VAL A 165 18.77 10.68 33.38
N ARG A 166 18.04 10.40 34.46
CA ARG A 166 17.23 11.39 35.16
C ARG A 166 17.87 11.81 36.51
N GLY A 167 17.70 13.06 36.85
CA GLY A 167 18.00 13.58 38.19
C GLY A 167 17.03 13.07 39.27
N LYS A 168 17.34 13.33 40.55
CA LYS A 168 16.45 12.96 41.65
C LYS A 168 15.09 13.68 41.61
N ASP A 169 15.04 14.80 40.94
CA ASP A 169 13.86 15.62 40.65
C ASP A 169 13.05 15.13 39.43
N GLY A 170 13.48 14.03 38.77
CA GLY A 170 12.86 13.47 37.58
C GLY A 170 13.25 14.18 36.28
N SER A 171 14.02 15.28 36.32
CA SER A 171 14.47 15.99 35.12
C SER A 171 15.44 15.15 34.27
N VAL A 172 15.43 15.29 32.97
CA VAL A 172 16.43 14.69 32.06
C VAL A 172 17.78 15.37 32.34
N ARG A 173 18.83 14.56 32.52
CA ARG A 173 20.20 15.03 32.77
C ARG A 173 21.17 14.68 31.65
N ALA A 174 20.99 13.53 31.02
CA ALA A 174 21.85 13.10 29.92
C ALA A 174 21.19 11.98 29.12
N ILE A 175 21.65 11.82 27.88
CA ILE A 175 21.52 10.59 27.09
C ILE A 175 22.89 9.91 27.09
N VAL A 176 22.94 8.64 27.50
CA VAL A 176 24.18 7.85 27.46
C VAL A 176 24.02 6.73 26.44
N GLU A 177 24.85 6.81 25.41
CA GLU A 177 24.87 5.78 24.37
C GLU A 177 25.25 4.40 24.92
N GLN A 178 24.62 3.34 24.42
CA GLN A 178 24.85 1.98 24.92
C GLN A 178 26.33 1.57 24.97
N ALA A 179 27.13 2.00 23.99
CA ALA A 179 28.55 1.68 23.92
C ALA A 179 29.42 2.37 24.98
N GLN A 180 28.88 3.42 25.65
CA GLN A 180 29.58 4.23 26.63
C GLN A 180 28.96 4.08 28.04
N ALA A 181 27.84 3.35 28.15
CA ALA A 181 27.08 3.22 29.39
C ALA A 181 27.76 2.26 30.38
N THR A 182 27.74 2.65 31.67
CA THR A 182 28.13 1.75 32.77
C THR A 182 27.09 0.65 32.98
N PRO A 183 27.42 -0.44 33.69
CA PRO A 183 26.43 -1.49 34.00
C PRO A 183 25.17 -0.96 34.68
N GLU A 184 25.28 0.02 35.55
CA GLU A 184 24.15 0.65 36.23
C GLU A 184 23.29 1.46 35.24
N GLN A 185 23.93 2.16 34.29
CA GLN A 185 23.22 2.91 33.25
C GLN A 185 22.54 1.99 32.25
N LEU A 186 23.16 0.83 31.91
CA LEU A 186 22.53 -0.17 31.05
C LEU A 186 21.26 -0.77 31.65
N ALA A 187 21.09 -0.74 32.98
CA ALA A 187 19.89 -1.20 33.66
C ALA A 187 18.72 -0.20 33.61
N ILE A 188 18.94 1.02 33.11
CA ILE A 188 17.88 2.01 32.93
C ILE A 188 16.93 1.55 31.82
N PRO A 189 15.61 1.39 32.11
CA PRO A 189 14.67 0.89 31.10
C PRO A 189 14.21 1.98 30.14
N GLU A 190 14.38 3.26 30.48
CA GLU A 190 13.98 4.37 29.62
C GLU A 190 15.06 4.69 28.59
N VAL A 191 14.67 4.70 27.33
CA VAL A 191 15.58 4.88 26.20
C VAL A 191 15.18 6.08 25.34
N ASN A 192 16.17 6.69 24.69
CA ASN A 192 15.97 7.75 23.72
C ASN A 192 15.56 7.16 22.36
N VAL A 193 14.39 7.55 21.86
CA VAL A 193 13.91 7.12 20.53
C VAL A 193 14.58 7.91 19.39
N GLY A 194 15.12 9.11 19.72
CA GLY A 194 15.82 9.96 18.75
C GLY A 194 14.89 10.89 17.97
N ILE A 195 13.65 11.06 18.42
CA ILE A 195 12.68 11.95 17.81
C ILE A 195 12.48 13.17 18.71
N TYR A 196 12.58 14.36 18.13
CA TYR A 196 12.61 15.62 18.87
C TYR A 196 11.69 16.65 18.24
N CYS A 197 11.11 17.53 19.06
CA CYS A 197 10.49 18.78 18.63
C CYS A 197 11.24 19.95 19.28
N PHE A 198 11.96 20.72 18.49
CA PHE A 198 12.78 21.83 18.92
C PHE A 198 12.06 23.17 18.75
N ASP A 199 12.35 24.15 19.64
CA ASP A 199 12.27 25.55 19.28
C ASP A 199 13.32 25.81 18.17
N ALA A 200 12.88 26.35 17.05
CA ALA A 200 13.75 26.51 15.87
C ALA A 200 14.88 27.53 16.14
N GLY A 201 14.59 28.62 16.85
CA GLY A 201 15.60 29.62 17.17
C GLY A 201 16.73 29.04 17.99
N TRP A 202 16.39 28.29 19.04
CA TRP A 202 17.37 27.60 19.86
C TRP A 202 18.14 26.53 19.07
N LEU A 203 17.46 25.70 18.29
CA LEU A 203 18.08 24.66 17.48
C LEU A 203 19.19 25.24 16.59
N TRP A 204 18.86 26.24 15.79
CA TRP A 204 19.80 26.79 14.81
C TRP A 204 20.98 27.49 15.47
N SER A 205 20.80 28.10 16.64
CA SER A 205 21.89 28.75 17.39
C SER A 205 22.84 27.76 18.08
N HIS A 206 22.41 26.49 18.31
CA HIS A 206 23.20 25.51 19.08
C HIS A 206 23.74 24.35 18.25
N LEU A 207 23.24 24.12 17.02
CA LEU A 207 23.75 23.05 16.16
C LEU A 207 25.27 23.10 15.92
N ASP A 208 25.82 24.31 15.81
CA ASP A 208 27.25 24.50 15.57
C ASP A 208 28.09 24.29 16.85
N HIS A 209 27.48 24.17 18.00
CA HIS A 209 28.13 23.87 19.28
C HIS A 209 28.22 22.37 19.56
N ILE A 210 27.61 21.51 18.74
CA ILE A 210 27.71 20.05 18.91
C ILE A 210 29.18 19.62 18.73
N PRO A 211 29.80 18.95 19.71
CA PRO A 211 31.17 18.52 19.63
C PRO A 211 31.34 17.39 18.61
N LEU A 212 32.51 17.34 17.96
CA LEU A 212 32.89 16.22 17.14
C LEU A 212 33.17 15.00 18.01
N SER A 213 32.44 13.93 17.82
CA SER A 213 32.64 12.69 18.60
C SER A 213 33.95 12.00 18.22
N PRO A 214 34.47 11.05 19.04
CA PRO A 214 35.65 10.26 18.69
C PRO A 214 35.53 9.46 17.39
N LYS A 215 34.29 9.28 16.87
CA LYS A 215 34.03 8.63 15.58
C LYS A 215 34.00 9.60 14.39
N GLY A 216 34.19 10.89 14.62
CA GLY A 216 34.10 11.91 13.58
C GLY A 216 32.67 12.28 13.19
N GLU A 217 31.72 12.11 14.09
CA GLU A 217 30.29 12.42 13.87
C GLU A 217 29.76 13.46 14.85
N TYR A 218 28.86 14.30 14.41
CA TYR A 218 28.10 15.26 15.25
C TYR A 218 26.75 14.63 15.60
N TYR A 219 26.60 14.23 16.87
CA TYR A 219 25.38 13.58 17.35
C TYR A 219 24.34 14.61 17.79
N LEU A 220 23.14 14.54 17.23
CA LEU A 220 22.03 15.42 17.64
C LEU A 220 21.68 15.26 19.13
N THR A 221 21.93 14.07 19.71
CA THR A 221 21.76 13.77 21.13
C THR A 221 22.59 14.62 22.06
N ASP A 222 23.71 15.20 21.58
CA ASP A 222 24.57 16.07 22.39
C ASP A 222 23.90 17.40 22.73
N LEU A 223 22.86 17.81 21.99
CA LEU A 223 22.02 18.97 22.33
C LEU A 223 21.34 18.83 23.71
N VAL A 224 21.11 17.60 24.20
CA VAL A 224 20.60 17.39 25.56
C VAL A 224 21.62 17.82 26.59
N ALA A 225 22.90 17.49 26.42
CA ALA A 225 23.94 17.92 27.33
C ALA A 225 24.12 19.45 27.31
N ILE A 226 24.09 20.06 26.12
CA ILE A 226 24.19 21.52 25.96
C ILE A 226 23.05 22.22 26.69
N ALA A 227 21.79 21.81 26.50
CA ALA A 227 20.63 22.38 27.18
C ALA A 227 20.74 22.25 28.69
N VAL A 228 21.15 21.10 29.22
CA VAL A 228 21.32 20.86 30.64
C VAL A 228 22.46 21.72 31.23
N GLU A 229 23.57 21.92 30.51
CA GLU A 229 24.67 22.79 30.94
C GLU A 229 24.27 24.26 30.99
N GLU A 230 23.38 24.69 30.12
CA GLU A 230 22.78 26.05 30.13
C GLU A 230 21.71 26.23 31.21
N GLY A 231 21.32 25.14 31.90
CA GLY A 231 20.30 25.16 32.94
C GLY A 231 18.87 25.08 32.39
N GLU A 232 18.73 24.77 31.10
CA GLU A 232 17.45 24.60 30.41
C GLU A 232 16.80 23.25 30.76
N ALA A 233 15.47 23.22 30.79
CA ALA A 233 14.72 22.00 31.04
C ALA A 233 14.41 21.27 29.70
N VAL A 234 14.74 19.99 29.63
CA VAL A 234 14.38 19.14 28.52
C VAL A 234 13.15 18.32 28.89
N ASN A 235 12.11 18.40 28.08
CA ASN A 235 10.90 17.60 28.25
C ASN A 235 11.04 16.23 27.58
N ALA A 236 10.58 15.16 28.23
CA ALA A 236 10.61 13.81 27.71
C ALA A 236 9.21 13.18 27.81
N LEU A 237 8.60 12.96 26.65
CA LEU A 237 7.30 12.33 26.48
C LEU A 237 7.50 10.83 26.26
N VAL A 238 6.96 10.01 27.14
CA VAL A 238 7.03 8.54 27.02
C VAL A 238 5.99 8.06 26.01
N MET A 239 6.44 7.27 25.05
CA MET A 239 5.56 6.65 24.04
C MET A 239 4.79 5.47 24.62
N ASP A 240 3.52 5.32 24.23
CA ASP A 240 2.66 4.22 24.66
C ASP A 240 2.87 2.95 23.85
N ASP A 241 3.16 3.06 22.55
CA ASP A 241 3.28 1.93 21.63
C ASP A 241 4.76 1.70 21.25
N PRO A 242 5.40 0.64 21.79
CA PRO A 242 6.80 0.34 21.49
C PRO A 242 7.06 -0.06 20.03
N ASP A 243 6.04 -0.49 19.29
CA ASP A 243 6.19 -0.84 17.88
C ASP A 243 6.51 0.40 17.02
N GLU A 244 6.12 1.61 17.46
CA GLU A 244 6.46 2.85 16.74
C GLU A 244 7.97 3.15 16.75
N ALA A 245 8.70 2.65 17.73
CA ALA A 245 10.15 2.82 17.85
C ALA A 245 10.97 1.75 17.09
N ILE A 246 10.34 0.91 16.27
CA ILE A 246 11.07 -0.09 15.48
C ILE A 246 11.84 0.61 14.36
N GLY A 247 13.16 0.69 14.51
CA GLY A 247 14.08 1.19 13.49
C GLY A 247 14.58 0.08 12.57
N ILE A 248 14.38 0.24 11.26
CA ILE A 248 14.76 -0.76 10.25
C ILE A 248 16.20 -0.56 9.82
N ASN A 249 17.11 -1.41 10.31
CA ASN A 249 18.53 -1.40 9.95
C ASN A 249 19.01 -2.70 9.31
N THR A 250 18.23 -3.77 9.42
CA THR A 250 18.52 -5.09 8.87
C THR A 250 17.23 -5.71 8.31
N ARG A 251 17.36 -6.81 7.54
CA ARG A 251 16.20 -7.60 7.08
C ARG A 251 15.41 -8.22 8.24
N VAL A 252 16.05 -8.47 9.37
CA VAL A 252 15.37 -8.94 10.59
C VAL A 252 14.46 -7.85 11.12
N HIS A 253 14.97 -6.61 11.27
CA HIS A 253 14.15 -5.47 11.69
C HIS A 253 13.02 -5.16 10.71
N LEU A 254 13.25 -5.34 9.39
CA LEU A 254 12.20 -5.20 8.39
C LEU A 254 11.07 -6.22 8.62
N SER A 255 11.42 -7.50 8.89
CA SER A 255 10.42 -8.53 9.19
C SER A 255 9.65 -8.26 10.50
N GLU A 256 10.32 -7.70 11.51
CA GLU A 256 9.68 -7.28 12.76
C GLU A 256 8.69 -6.12 12.53
N ALA A 257 9.08 -5.13 11.70
CA ALA A 257 8.20 -4.02 11.33
C ALA A 257 6.99 -4.49 10.51
N GLU A 258 7.19 -5.43 9.57
CA GLU A 258 6.07 -6.09 8.84
C GLU A 258 5.09 -6.77 9.80
N ALA A 259 5.59 -7.51 10.77
CA ALA A 259 4.73 -8.18 11.75
C ALA A 259 3.97 -7.18 12.63
N ALA A 260 4.61 -6.08 13.02
CA ALA A 260 4.00 -5.01 13.81
C ALA A 260 2.90 -4.29 13.01
N LEU A 261 3.20 -3.89 11.77
CA LEU A 261 2.23 -3.25 10.88
C LEU A 261 1.02 -4.15 10.62
N ARG A 262 1.25 -5.44 10.33
CA ARG A 262 0.18 -6.43 10.15
C ARG A 262 -0.72 -6.53 11.39
N ARG A 263 -0.14 -6.58 12.59
CA ARG A 263 -0.94 -6.58 13.84
C ARG A 263 -1.81 -5.33 13.96
N ARG A 264 -1.28 -4.16 13.60
CA ARG A 264 -1.98 -2.88 13.64
C ARG A 264 -3.15 -2.87 12.65
N VAL A 265 -2.90 -3.16 11.37
CA VAL A 265 -3.93 -3.19 10.32
C VAL A 265 -5.02 -4.20 10.64
N ASN A 266 -4.66 -5.42 11.01
CA ASN A 266 -5.64 -6.46 11.36
C ASN A 266 -6.48 -6.05 12.59
N ARG A 267 -5.87 -5.40 13.59
CA ARG A 267 -6.60 -4.89 14.76
C ARG A 267 -7.61 -3.80 14.36
N GLU A 268 -7.24 -2.88 13.52
CA GLU A 268 -8.12 -1.80 13.03
C GLU A 268 -9.30 -2.38 12.24
N LEU A 269 -9.07 -3.34 11.36
CA LEU A 269 -10.13 -4.05 10.64
C LEU A 269 -11.09 -4.79 11.59
N MET A 270 -10.57 -5.50 12.59
CA MET A 270 -11.42 -6.17 13.58
C MET A 270 -12.26 -5.18 14.40
N LEU A 271 -11.71 -4.03 14.74
CA LEU A 271 -12.44 -2.96 15.44
C LEU A 271 -13.49 -2.28 14.56
N SER A 272 -13.33 -2.31 13.23
CA SER A 272 -14.31 -1.79 12.27
C SER A 272 -15.43 -2.79 11.92
N GLY A 273 -15.39 -4.01 12.48
CA GLY A 273 -16.45 -5.02 12.30
C GLY A 273 -16.09 -6.16 11.35
N VAL A 274 -14.82 -6.31 10.95
CA VAL A 274 -14.34 -7.45 10.15
C VAL A 274 -13.95 -8.60 11.07
N THR A 275 -14.36 -9.81 10.73
CA THR A 275 -13.92 -11.03 11.43
C THR A 275 -12.64 -11.57 10.79
N ILE A 276 -11.53 -11.64 11.52
CA ILE A 276 -10.29 -12.28 11.09
C ILE A 276 -10.07 -13.54 11.93
N VAL A 277 -10.19 -14.72 11.30
CA VAL A 277 -10.12 -16.01 12.00
C VAL A 277 -8.73 -16.28 12.56
N ASP A 278 -7.69 -15.98 11.79
CA ASP A 278 -6.29 -16.08 12.22
C ASP A 278 -5.49 -14.82 11.79
N PRO A 279 -5.37 -13.83 12.68
CA PRO A 279 -4.63 -12.62 12.37
C PRO A 279 -3.13 -12.84 12.09
N ALA A 280 -2.57 -13.96 12.56
CA ALA A 280 -1.15 -14.26 12.35
C ALA A 280 -0.84 -14.65 10.90
N SER A 281 -1.77 -15.31 10.22
CA SER A 281 -1.66 -15.75 8.84
C SER A 281 -2.46 -14.90 7.85
N THR A 282 -3.01 -13.76 8.28
CA THR A 282 -3.76 -12.83 7.42
C THR A 282 -2.91 -11.59 7.14
N TYR A 283 -2.64 -11.32 5.86
CA TYR A 283 -1.76 -10.26 5.37
C TYR A 283 -2.56 -9.21 4.61
N VAL A 284 -2.75 -8.05 5.20
CA VAL A 284 -3.55 -6.96 4.60
C VAL A 284 -2.68 -5.70 4.50
N HIS A 285 -2.60 -5.11 3.31
CA HIS A 285 -1.94 -3.81 3.12
C HIS A 285 -2.76 -2.68 3.75
N PRO A 286 -2.12 -1.61 4.26
CA PRO A 286 -2.84 -0.48 4.90
C PRO A 286 -3.80 0.27 3.97
N THR A 287 -3.64 0.14 2.65
CA THR A 287 -4.49 0.75 1.63
C THR A 287 -5.79 0.00 1.38
N VAL A 288 -5.87 -1.26 1.81
CA VAL A 288 -7.02 -2.14 1.61
C VAL A 288 -8.19 -1.71 2.48
N ARG A 289 -9.40 -1.78 1.91
CA ARG A 289 -10.66 -1.55 2.61
C ARG A 289 -11.49 -2.82 2.62
N VAL A 290 -12.08 -3.14 3.77
CA VAL A 290 -12.94 -4.31 3.96
C VAL A 290 -14.21 -3.88 4.67
N GLY A 291 -15.36 -4.25 4.12
CA GLY A 291 -16.68 -3.95 4.68
C GLY A 291 -16.99 -4.77 5.93
N ARG A 292 -17.99 -4.31 6.69
CA ARG A 292 -18.44 -4.95 7.94
C ARG A 292 -18.99 -6.34 7.69
N ASP A 293 -18.93 -7.17 8.73
CA ASP A 293 -19.43 -8.54 8.73
C ASP A 293 -18.74 -9.47 7.72
N THR A 294 -17.70 -8.97 7.03
CA THR A 294 -16.84 -9.79 6.17
C THR A 294 -15.91 -10.66 7.04
N VAL A 295 -15.76 -11.92 6.62
CA VAL A 295 -14.92 -12.93 7.29
C VAL A 295 -13.66 -13.20 6.47
N LEU A 296 -12.49 -12.92 7.03
CA LEU A 296 -11.21 -13.31 6.48
C LEU A 296 -10.72 -14.60 7.12
N ARG A 297 -10.64 -15.69 6.34
CA ARG A 297 -10.17 -17.01 6.75
C ARG A 297 -8.62 -17.08 6.72
N PRO A 298 -8.00 -18.08 7.35
CA PRO A 298 -6.55 -18.19 7.43
C PRO A 298 -5.84 -18.15 6.08
N ASN A 299 -4.62 -17.61 6.07
CA ASN A 299 -3.75 -17.49 4.89
C ASN A 299 -4.39 -16.69 3.74
N THR A 300 -5.07 -15.60 4.10
CA THR A 300 -5.64 -14.63 3.16
C THR A 300 -4.67 -13.46 2.98
N HIS A 301 -4.44 -13.07 1.72
CA HIS A 301 -3.57 -11.96 1.34
C HIS A 301 -4.37 -10.92 0.54
N LEU A 302 -4.49 -9.70 1.08
CA LEU A 302 -5.17 -8.58 0.43
C LEU A 302 -4.15 -7.47 0.17
N TRP A 303 -3.85 -7.18 -1.10
CA TRP A 303 -2.76 -6.30 -1.49
C TRP A 303 -3.22 -5.12 -2.37
N GLY A 304 -2.38 -4.09 -2.46
CA GLY A 304 -2.59 -2.93 -3.31
C GLY A 304 -3.83 -2.12 -2.91
N GLU A 305 -4.55 -1.61 -3.89
CA GLU A 305 -5.76 -0.79 -3.71
C GLU A 305 -7.04 -1.65 -3.70
N THR A 306 -6.99 -2.82 -3.04
CA THR A 306 -8.10 -3.76 -2.99
C THR A 306 -9.24 -3.22 -2.11
N VAL A 307 -10.47 -3.40 -2.59
CA VAL A 307 -11.70 -3.08 -1.86
C VAL A 307 -12.58 -4.32 -1.79
N ILE A 308 -12.98 -4.71 -0.59
CA ILE A 308 -13.92 -5.82 -0.33
C ILE A 308 -15.19 -5.24 0.30
N GLY A 309 -16.35 -5.64 -0.19
CA GLY A 309 -17.66 -5.24 0.33
C GLY A 309 -18.00 -5.84 1.69
N GLU A 310 -19.26 -5.75 2.05
CA GLU A 310 -19.82 -6.25 3.30
C GLU A 310 -20.28 -7.74 3.17
N GLU A 311 -20.34 -8.43 4.29
CA GLU A 311 -20.86 -9.83 4.39
C GLU A 311 -20.16 -10.85 3.48
N CYS A 312 -18.90 -10.58 3.08
CA CYS A 312 -18.12 -11.48 2.25
C CYS A 312 -17.43 -12.59 3.07
N VAL A 313 -17.08 -13.69 2.40
CA VAL A 313 -16.24 -14.76 2.97
C VAL A 313 -15.02 -14.95 2.09
N ILE A 314 -13.84 -14.52 2.57
CA ILE A 314 -12.60 -14.53 1.81
C ILE A 314 -11.59 -15.50 2.42
N GLY A 315 -11.10 -16.40 1.62
CA GLY A 315 -10.15 -17.44 2.04
C GLY A 315 -10.81 -18.81 2.32
N PRO A 316 -10.04 -19.80 2.81
CA PRO A 316 -8.60 -19.74 3.08
C PRO A 316 -7.74 -19.73 1.80
N ASN A 317 -6.42 -19.47 1.94
CA ASN A 317 -5.43 -19.55 0.87
C ASN A 317 -5.79 -18.67 -0.36
N THR A 318 -6.32 -17.48 -0.13
CA THR A 318 -6.79 -16.57 -1.17
C THR A 318 -5.87 -15.36 -1.28
N ILE A 319 -5.56 -14.94 -2.51
CA ILE A 319 -4.78 -13.75 -2.82
C ILE A 319 -5.66 -12.81 -3.65
N ILE A 320 -5.87 -11.60 -3.18
CA ILE A 320 -6.59 -10.55 -3.92
C ILE A 320 -5.69 -9.32 -4.02
N CYS A 321 -5.44 -8.85 -5.25
CA CYS A 321 -4.57 -7.72 -5.52
C CYS A 321 -5.25 -6.72 -6.46
N ASP A 322 -5.22 -5.42 -6.10
CA ASP A 322 -5.71 -4.31 -6.93
C ASP A 322 -7.08 -4.59 -7.56
N SER A 323 -8.01 -5.13 -6.76
CA SER A 323 -9.30 -5.63 -7.23
C SER A 323 -10.46 -5.08 -6.38
N THR A 324 -11.63 -5.03 -6.99
CA THR A 324 -12.88 -4.63 -6.31
C THR A 324 -13.81 -5.84 -6.21
N VAL A 325 -14.27 -6.13 -5.01
CA VAL A 325 -15.22 -7.19 -4.70
C VAL A 325 -16.44 -6.56 -4.04
N GLY A 326 -17.63 -6.81 -4.58
CA GLY A 326 -18.90 -6.35 -4.04
C GLY A 326 -19.31 -7.06 -2.76
N ASP A 327 -20.58 -6.96 -2.40
CA ASP A 327 -21.11 -7.52 -1.16
C ASP A 327 -21.47 -9.01 -1.30
N ARG A 328 -21.45 -9.73 -0.19
CA ARG A 328 -21.88 -11.14 -0.08
C ARG A 328 -21.17 -12.09 -1.04
N CYS A 329 -19.93 -11.77 -1.40
CA CYS A 329 -19.10 -12.61 -2.25
C CYS A 329 -18.40 -13.70 -1.44
N GLU A 330 -18.23 -14.89 -2.05
CA GLU A 330 -17.43 -15.96 -1.48
C GLU A 330 -16.24 -16.29 -2.40
N ILE A 331 -14.99 -16.16 -1.89
CA ILE A 331 -13.78 -16.40 -2.66
C ILE A 331 -12.88 -17.35 -1.88
N GLU A 332 -12.76 -18.59 -2.38
CA GLU A 332 -12.01 -19.65 -1.71
C GLU A 332 -10.78 -20.08 -2.52
N ALA A 333 -9.63 -20.18 -1.86
CA ALA A 333 -8.38 -20.75 -2.37
C ALA A 333 -8.05 -20.30 -3.81
N SER A 334 -8.22 -19.01 -4.09
CA SER A 334 -8.20 -18.45 -5.45
C SER A 334 -7.28 -17.24 -5.55
N VAL A 335 -6.91 -16.87 -6.78
CA VAL A 335 -6.12 -15.67 -7.08
C VAL A 335 -6.97 -14.70 -7.89
N VAL A 336 -7.09 -13.46 -7.42
CA VAL A 336 -7.86 -12.37 -8.04
C VAL A 336 -6.98 -11.16 -8.22
N GLU A 337 -6.70 -10.78 -9.48
CA GLU A 337 -5.77 -9.71 -9.82
C GLU A 337 -6.39 -8.72 -10.80
N TYR A 338 -6.43 -7.43 -10.43
CA TYR A 338 -6.93 -6.35 -11.29
C TYR A 338 -8.31 -6.68 -11.90
N ALA A 339 -9.19 -7.25 -11.08
CA ALA A 339 -10.51 -7.73 -11.45
C ALA A 339 -11.62 -6.98 -10.70
N THR A 340 -12.84 -7.06 -11.23
CA THR A 340 -14.03 -6.52 -10.60
C THR A 340 -15.07 -7.62 -10.47
N LEU A 341 -15.58 -7.83 -9.27
CA LEU A 341 -16.69 -8.72 -8.95
C LEU A 341 -17.81 -7.84 -8.37
N GLU A 342 -19.00 -7.96 -8.93
CA GLU A 342 -20.19 -7.37 -8.32
C GLU A 342 -20.69 -8.22 -7.14
N ASP A 343 -21.91 -7.97 -6.65
CA ASP A 343 -22.46 -8.65 -5.49
C ASP A 343 -22.82 -10.12 -5.76
N ASP A 344 -22.84 -10.92 -4.70
CA ASP A 344 -23.30 -12.32 -4.73
C ASP A 344 -22.50 -13.21 -5.70
N VAL A 345 -21.22 -12.90 -5.92
CA VAL A 345 -20.31 -13.68 -6.76
C VAL A 345 -19.57 -14.71 -5.92
N ASP A 346 -19.49 -15.94 -6.41
CA ASP A 346 -18.67 -16.97 -5.79
C ASP A 346 -17.56 -17.48 -6.73
N VAL A 347 -16.35 -17.65 -6.19
CA VAL A 347 -15.14 -18.05 -6.92
C VAL A 347 -14.38 -19.13 -6.14
N GLY A 348 -14.10 -20.22 -6.80
CA GLY A 348 -13.20 -21.23 -6.26
C GLY A 348 -13.78 -22.61 -5.98
N PRO A 349 -12.95 -23.47 -5.38
CA PRO A 349 -11.52 -23.27 -5.13
C PRO A 349 -10.67 -23.29 -6.41
N PHE A 350 -9.47 -22.72 -6.33
CA PHE A 350 -8.46 -22.69 -7.41
C PHE A 350 -8.89 -21.93 -8.67
N GLY A 351 -9.71 -20.88 -8.50
CA GLY A 351 -10.03 -19.92 -9.54
C GLY A 351 -8.91 -18.91 -9.77
N HIS A 352 -8.73 -18.44 -11.02
CA HIS A 352 -7.79 -17.39 -11.36
C HIS A 352 -8.47 -16.29 -12.18
N LEU A 353 -8.78 -15.17 -11.54
CA LEU A 353 -9.25 -13.96 -12.18
C LEU A 353 -8.07 -13.05 -12.47
N ARG A 354 -7.85 -12.77 -13.75
CA ARG A 354 -6.73 -11.95 -14.21
C ARG A 354 -7.20 -10.59 -14.69
N LYS A 355 -6.24 -9.71 -14.95
CA LYS A 355 -6.50 -8.33 -15.37
C LYS A 355 -7.61 -8.21 -16.39
N GLY A 356 -8.61 -7.37 -16.07
CA GLY A 356 -9.78 -7.09 -16.89
C GLY A 356 -10.87 -8.15 -16.82
N ALA A 357 -10.81 -9.09 -15.87
CA ALA A 357 -11.95 -9.95 -15.56
C ALA A 357 -13.02 -9.10 -14.85
N TYR A 358 -14.26 -9.20 -15.33
CA TYR A 358 -15.43 -8.54 -14.76
C TYR A 358 -16.55 -9.56 -14.59
N LEU A 359 -16.93 -9.84 -13.36
CA LEU A 359 -17.99 -10.77 -13.00
C LEU A 359 -19.19 -9.98 -12.48
N GLU A 360 -20.31 -10.01 -13.21
CA GLU A 360 -21.55 -9.37 -12.75
C GLU A 360 -22.21 -10.19 -11.63
N SER A 361 -23.19 -9.58 -10.98
CA SER A 361 -23.86 -10.14 -9.81
C SER A 361 -24.38 -11.55 -10.03
N GLY A 362 -24.16 -12.42 -9.04
CA GLY A 362 -24.63 -13.81 -9.04
C GLY A 362 -23.87 -14.74 -10.00
N VAL A 363 -22.71 -14.34 -10.51
CA VAL A 363 -21.85 -15.23 -11.30
C VAL A 363 -21.25 -16.31 -10.39
N HIS A 364 -21.36 -17.55 -10.83
CA HIS A 364 -20.73 -18.70 -10.21
C HIS A 364 -19.52 -19.16 -10.99
N MET A 365 -18.33 -19.12 -10.37
CA MET A 365 -17.08 -19.65 -10.93
C MET A 365 -16.52 -20.74 -10.01
N GLY A 366 -16.71 -22.00 -10.38
CA GLY A 366 -16.18 -23.13 -9.61
C GLY A 366 -14.68 -23.35 -9.79
N ASN A 367 -14.25 -24.59 -9.60
CA ASN A 367 -12.85 -24.93 -9.46
C ASN A 367 -12.06 -24.93 -10.79
N PHE A 368 -10.77 -24.54 -10.71
CA PHE A 368 -9.79 -24.55 -11.81
C PHE A 368 -10.20 -23.72 -13.04
N GLY A 369 -11.03 -22.70 -12.85
CA GLY A 369 -11.39 -21.77 -13.93
C GLY A 369 -10.40 -20.61 -14.04
N GLU A 370 -10.15 -20.15 -15.28
CA GLU A 370 -9.38 -18.92 -15.54
C GLU A 370 -10.20 -17.95 -16.40
N VAL A 371 -10.30 -16.69 -15.93
CA VAL A 371 -10.96 -15.59 -16.65
C VAL A 371 -9.97 -14.44 -16.84
N LYS A 372 -9.82 -13.95 -18.09
CA LYS A 372 -8.93 -12.85 -18.43
C LYS A 372 -9.55 -11.92 -19.43
N ASN A 373 -9.51 -10.60 -19.17
CA ASN A 373 -10.01 -9.57 -20.09
C ASN A 373 -11.39 -9.92 -20.66
N SER A 374 -12.30 -10.35 -19.80
CA SER A 374 -13.60 -10.91 -20.17
C SER A 374 -14.68 -10.47 -19.19
N ARG A 375 -15.90 -10.38 -19.67
CA ARG A 375 -17.08 -10.08 -18.88
C ARG A 375 -17.98 -11.31 -18.82
N LEU A 376 -18.27 -11.77 -17.60
CA LEU A 376 -19.30 -12.76 -17.34
C LEU A 376 -20.51 -12.00 -16.80
N ARG A 377 -21.62 -12.04 -17.54
CA ARG A 377 -22.83 -11.30 -17.19
C ARG A 377 -23.61 -12.04 -16.12
N ARG A 378 -24.59 -11.32 -15.55
CA ARG A 378 -25.40 -11.76 -14.41
C ARG A 378 -25.81 -13.23 -14.50
N GLY A 379 -25.52 -13.97 -13.42
CA GLY A 379 -25.92 -15.36 -13.27
C GLY A 379 -25.25 -16.35 -14.22
N ALA A 380 -24.21 -15.94 -14.95
CA ALA A 380 -23.42 -16.89 -15.76
C ALA A 380 -22.72 -17.90 -14.84
N LYS A 381 -22.58 -19.15 -15.33
CA LYS A 381 -22.02 -20.25 -14.55
C LYS A 381 -20.86 -20.91 -15.28
N MET A 382 -19.73 -21.05 -14.58
CA MET A 382 -18.52 -21.77 -15.03
C MET A 382 -18.04 -22.69 -13.90
N GLY A 383 -18.74 -23.80 -13.67
CA GLY A 383 -18.54 -24.62 -12.47
C GLY A 383 -17.25 -25.45 -12.42
N HIS A 384 -16.55 -25.59 -13.52
CA HIS A 384 -15.39 -26.48 -13.64
C HIS A 384 -14.26 -25.84 -14.45
N PHE A 385 -13.11 -26.55 -14.53
CA PHE A 385 -11.94 -26.14 -15.30
C PHE A 385 -12.30 -25.64 -16.69
N SER A 386 -11.95 -24.41 -17.00
CA SER A 386 -12.24 -23.75 -18.29
C SER A 386 -11.36 -22.50 -18.43
N TYR A 387 -11.13 -22.06 -19.66
CA TYR A 387 -10.46 -20.80 -19.94
C TYR A 387 -11.37 -19.86 -20.72
N VAL A 388 -11.63 -18.68 -20.16
CA VAL A 388 -12.41 -17.62 -20.78
C VAL A 388 -11.55 -16.37 -20.94
N GLY A 389 -11.05 -16.15 -22.14
CA GLY A 389 -10.21 -15.00 -22.49
C GLY A 389 -10.80 -14.18 -23.63
N ASP A 390 -10.70 -12.85 -23.51
CA ASP A 390 -11.20 -11.88 -24.49
C ASP A 390 -12.67 -12.17 -24.90
N ALA A 391 -13.54 -12.39 -23.91
CA ALA A 391 -14.92 -12.83 -24.14
C ALA A 391 -15.95 -11.91 -23.46
N ASP A 392 -17.17 -11.96 -23.97
CA ASP A 392 -18.37 -11.36 -23.39
C ASP A 392 -19.45 -12.45 -23.29
N ILE A 393 -19.59 -13.00 -22.10
CA ILE A 393 -20.47 -14.14 -21.83
C ILE A 393 -21.81 -13.60 -21.31
N GLY A 394 -22.87 -13.88 -22.04
CA GLY A 394 -24.21 -13.36 -21.76
C GLY A 394 -24.82 -13.90 -20.47
N GLU A 395 -25.89 -13.22 -20.04
CA GLU A 395 -26.62 -13.55 -18.81
C GLU A 395 -27.08 -15.00 -18.76
N GLU A 396 -27.04 -15.63 -17.59
CA GLU A 396 -27.51 -16.99 -17.33
C GLU A 396 -26.87 -18.06 -18.26
N THR A 397 -25.75 -17.74 -18.91
CA THR A 397 -25.02 -18.69 -19.77
C THR A 397 -24.33 -19.75 -18.90
N ASN A 398 -24.45 -21.01 -19.30
CA ASN A 398 -23.73 -22.11 -18.68
C ASN A 398 -22.52 -22.53 -19.51
N ILE A 399 -21.34 -22.46 -18.92
CA ILE A 399 -20.08 -22.88 -19.53
C ILE A 399 -19.74 -24.29 -19.03
N GLY A 400 -19.75 -25.28 -19.91
CA GLY A 400 -19.40 -26.66 -19.59
C GLY A 400 -17.91 -26.83 -19.30
N ALA A 401 -17.58 -27.86 -18.53
CA ALA A 401 -16.19 -28.21 -18.21
C ALA A 401 -15.33 -28.36 -19.46
N GLY A 402 -14.06 -27.88 -19.40
CA GLY A 402 -13.13 -27.98 -20.52
C GLY A 402 -13.37 -26.96 -21.63
N THR A 403 -14.28 -26.01 -21.46
CA THR A 403 -14.52 -24.96 -22.48
C THR A 403 -13.32 -24.04 -22.58
N ILE A 404 -12.88 -23.79 -23.84
CA ILE A 404 -11.78 -22.88 -24.15
C ILE A 404 -12.25 -21.84 -25.14
N THR A 405 -12.11 -20.57 -24.84
CA THR A 405 -12.13 -19.52 -25.87
C THR A 405 -10.79 -19.48 -26.56
N CYS A 406 -10.72 -19.98 -27.79
CA CYS A 406 -9.50 -19.97 -28.60
C CYS A 406 -9.31 -18.56 -29.21
N ASN A 407 -8.90 -17.62 -28.33
CA ASN A 407 -8.91 -16.18 -28.61
C ASN A 407 -7.67 -15.65 -29.36
N TYR A 408 -6.62 -16.46 -29.58
CA TYR A 408 -5.38 -16.05 -30.22
C TYR A 408 -5.07 -16.88 -31.47
N ASP A 409 -4.86 -16.20 -32.59
CA ASP A 409 -4.61 -16.82 -33.91
C ASP A 409 -3.12 -16.95 -34.26
N GLY A 410 -2.23 -16.65 -33.30
CA GLY A 410 -0.78 -16.61 -33.52
C GLY A 410 -0.25 -15.19 -33.79
N VAL A 411 -1.13 -14.24 -34.14
CA VAL A 411 -0.76 -12.85 -34.46
C VAL A 411 -1.51 -11.87 -33.56
N LYS A 412 -2.83 -11.99 -33.44
CA LYS A 412 -3.69 -11.09 -32.68
C LYS A 412 -4.77 -11.86 -31.91
N LYS A 413 -5.42 -11.17 -31.00
CA LYS A 413 -6.54 -11.70 -30.22
C LYS A 413 -7.86 -11.33 -30.86
N HIS A 414 -8.81 -12.25 -30.74
CA HIS A 414 -10.18 -12.11 -31.23
C HIS A 414 -11.18 -12.34 -30.10
N LYS A 415 -12.37 -11.77 -30.24
CA LYS A 415 -13.40 -11.82 -29.21
C LYS A 415 -14.40 -12.97 -29.46
N THR A 416 -14.76 -13.64 -28.36
CA THR A 416 -15.92 -14.52 -28.28
C THR A 416 -17.07 -13.78 -27.64
N VAL A 417 -18.27 -13.88 -28.21
CA VAL A 417 -19.47 -13.26 -27.67
C VAL A 417 -20.59 -14.32 -27.55
N THR A 418 -21.24 -14.37 -26.40
CA THR A 418 -22.45 -15.18 -26.24
C THR A 418 -23.64 -14.30 -25.88
N GLY A 419 -24.81 -14.64 -26.40
CA GLY A 419 -26.07 -14.12 -25.97
C GLY A 419 -26.48 -14.67 -24.60
N ARG A 420 -27.72 -14.43 -24.21
CA ARG A 420 -28.29 -14.89 -22.93
C ARG A 420 -28.66 -16.38 -22.99
N ARG A 421 -28.56 -17.06 -21.82
CA ARG A 421 -29.00 -18.47 -21.64
C ARG A 421 -28.38 -19.44 -22.66
N VAL A 422 -27.15 -19.16 -23.07
CA VAL A 422 -26.39 -20.07 -23.94
C VAL A 422 -25.96 -21.28 -23.12
N PHE A 423 -26.07 -22.47 -23.70
CA PHE A 423 -25.56 -23.71 -23.09
C PHE A 423 -24.35 -24.21 -23.89
N ILE A 424 -23.16 -24.04 -23.28
CA ILE A 424 -21.92 -24.54 -23.86
C ILE A 424 -21.64 -25.92 -23.27
N GLY A 425 -21.65 -26.95 -24.12
CA GLY A 425 -21.34 -28.31 -23.72
C GLY A 425 -19.88 -28.48 -23.29
N SER A 426 -19.59 -29.51 -22.49
CA SER A 426 -18.22 -29.80 -22.02
C SER A 426 -17.25 -29.98 -23.17
N ASP A 427 -15.96 -29.64 -22.95
CA ASP A 427 -14.87 -29.72 -23.94
C ASP A 427 -15.15 -28.96 -25.26
N THR A 428 -15.89 -27.86 -25.20
CA THR A 428 -16.17 -27.03 -26.38
C THR A 428 -15.02 -26.05 -26.62
N MET A 429 -14.48 -26.05 -27.85
CA MET A 429 -13.53 -25.06 -28.34
C MET A 429 -14.27 -23.96 -29.10
N LEU A 430 -14.26 -22.75 -28.61
CA LEU A 430 -14.83 -21.58 -29.28
C LEU A 430 -13.72 -20.83 -30.03
N VAL A 431 -13.62 -21.07 -31.35
CA VAL A 431 -12.57 -20.46 -32.17
C VAL A 431 -12.96 -19.03 -32.52
N ALA A 432 -12.39 -18.09 -31.84
CA ALA A 432 -12.70 -16.67 -32.02
C ALA A 432 -12.11 -16.09 -33.33
N PRO A 433 -12.76 -15.12 -34.03
CA PRO A 433 -14.00 -14.46 -33.57
C PRO A 433 -15.22 -15.35 -33.77
N VAL A 434 -16.08 -15.46 -32.79
CA VAL A 434 -17.33 -16.24 -32.87
C VAL A 434 -18.41 -15.66 -31.98
N THR A 435 -19.65 -15.68 -32.46
CA THR A 435 -20.83 -15.24 -31.73
C THR A 435 -21.83 -16.40 -31.62
N LEU A 436 -22.32 -16.62 -30.38
CA LEU A 436 -23.42 -17.54 -30.10
C LEU A 436 -24.65 -16.73 -29.73
N GLY A 437 -25.75 -16.84 -30.46
CA GLY A 437 -26.99 -16.11 -30.19
C GLY A 437 -27.69 -16.55 -28.90
N ASP A 438 -28.70 -15.82 -28.47
CA ASP A 438 -29.51 -16.15 -27.29
C ASP A 438 -30.03 -17.58 -27.37
N GLY A 439 -29.94 -18.34 -26.25
CA GLY A 439 -30.42 -19.73 -26.18
C GLY A 439 -29.66 -20.75 -27.02
N ALA A 440 -28.60 -20.34 -27.72
CA ALA A 440 -27.78 -21.27 -28.54
C ALA A 440 -27.17 -22.36 -27.66
N ARG A 441 -26.93 -23.53 -28.27
CA ARG A 441 -26.37 -24.70 -27.60
C ARG A 441 -25.22 -25.31 -28.40
N THR A 442 -24.20 -25.80 -27.69
CA THR A 442 -23.16 -26.64 -28.28
C THR A 442 -23.19 -28.02 -27.63
N GLY A 443 -22.98 -29.06 -28.46
CA GLY A 443 -22.78 -30.41 -27.94
C GLY A 443 -21.38 -30.57 -27.32
N ALA A 444 -21.21 -31.52 -26.43
CA ALA A 444 -19.89 -31.81 -25.84
C ALA A 444 -18.85 -32.19 -26.93
N GLY A 445 -17.59 -31.80 -26.73
CA GLY A 445 -16.47 -32.03 -27.64
C GLY A 445 -16.55 -31.24 -28.95
N SER A 446 -17.32 -30.15 -28.99
CA SER A 446 -17.51 -29.39 -30.24
C SER A 446 -16.38 -28.39 -30.50
N VAL A 447 -16.01 -28.21 -31.78
CA VAL A 447 -15.12 -27.13 -32.24
C VAL A 447 -15.93 -26.13 -33.05
N VAL A 448 -16.33 -25.02 -32.40
CA VAL A 448 -17.20 -24.00 -33.00
C VAL A 448 -16.34 -22.97 -33.72
N THR A 449 -16.43 -22.95 -35.07
CA THR A 449 -15.63 -22.08 -35.94
C THR A 449 -16.48 -21.06 -36.73
N ARG A 450 -17.78 -21.00 -36.46
CA ARG A 450 -18.74 -20.09 -37.10
C ARG A 450 -19.79 -19.65 -36.08
N ASP A 451 -20.40 -18.52 -36.34
CA ASP A 451 -21.50 -18.02 -35.52
C ASP A 451 -22.66 -19.02 -35.44
N VAL A 452 -23.28 -19.07 -34.25
CA VAL A 452 -24.44 -19.92 -34.01
C VAL A 452 -25.66 -18.99 -33.82
N PRO A 453 -26.73 -19.14 -34.63
CA PRO A 453 -27.92 -18.31 -34.52
C PRO A 453 -28.63 -18.53 -33.16
N PRO A 454 -29.51 -17.61 -32.76
CA PRO A 454 -30.34 -17.80 -31.56
C PRO A 454 -31.07 -19.15 -31.59
N ASP A 455 -31.15 -19.81 -30.42
CA ASP A 455 -31.74 -21.14 -30.23
C ASP A 455 -31.11 -22.26 -31.08
N GLY A 456 -30.02 -21.95 -31.79
CA GLY A 456 -29.32 -22.91 -32.65
C GLY A 456 -28.60 -23.98 -31.83
N LEU A 457 -28.61 -25.24 -32.34
CA LEU A 457 -27.81 -26.33 -31.80
C LEU A 457 -26.72 -26.72 -32.81
N VAL A 458 -25.47 -26.77 -32.35
CA VAL A 458 -24.35 -27.25 -33.15
C VAL A 458 -23.53 -28.28 -32.37
N PHE A 459 -22.95 -29.26 -33.07
CA PHE A 459 -22.06 -30.26 -32.48
C PHE A 459 -21.04 -30.79 -33.47
N GLY A 460 -20.01 -31.45 -32.97
CA GLY A 460 -18.98 -32.12 -33.74
C GLY A 460 -17.74 -31.28 -34.05
N VAL A 461 -16.86 -31.82 -34.92
CA VAL A 461 -15.56 -31.23 -35.24
C VAL A 461 -15.38 -31.15 -36.78
N PRO A 462 -15.46 -29.97 -37.37
CA PRO A 462 -16.01 -28.72 -36.83
C PRO A 462 -17.53 -28.84 -36.55
N ALA A 463 -18.04 -28.04 -35.64
CA ALA A 463 -19.45 -28.06 -35.25
C ALA A 463 -20.39 -27.75 -36.45
N ARG A 464 -21.46 -28.52 -36.59
CA ARG A 464 -22.50 -28.38 -37.61
C ARG A 464 -23.89 -28.40 -36.94
N PRO A 465 -24.92 -27.81 -37.53
CA PRO A 465 -26.29 -28.07 -37.14
C PRO A 465 -26.62 -29.56 -37.21
N PRO A 466 -27.53 -30.09 -36.41
CA PRO A 466 -27.99 -31.45 -36.53
C PRO A 466 -28.61 -31.64 -37.94
N SER A 467 -28.24 -32.72 -38.60
CA SER A 467 -28.96 -33.14 -39.83
C SER A 467 -30.37 -33.53 -39.40
N SER A 468 -31.39 -33.08 -40.14
CA SER A 468 -32.75 -33.63 -39.99
C SER A 468 -32.66 -35.15 -40.03
N ARG A 469 -33.10 -35.87 -39.00
CA ARG A 469 -33.29 -37.30 -39.07
C ARG A 469 -34.28 -37.54 -40.21
N PRO A 470 -34.02 -38.44 -41.18
CA PRO A 470 -35.08 -38.87 -42.06
C PRO A 470 -36.20 -39.45 -41.18
N GLU A 471 -37.44 -39.03 -41.46
CA GLU A 471 -38.61 -39.66 -40.87
C GLU A 471 -38.48 -41.17 -41.13
N SER A 472 -38.53 -41.98 -40.05
CA SER A 472 -38.57 -43.42 -40.15
C SER A 472 -39.78 -43.77 -40.99
N ASP A 473 -39.56 -44.36 -42.18
CA ASP A 473 -40.59 -45.04 -42.96
C ASP A 473 -41.30 -45.99 -41.99
N SER A 474 -42.58 -45.74 -41.80
CA SER A 474 -43.49 -46.66 -41.18
C SER A 474 -43.56 -47.91 -42.05
N GLU A 475 -42.80 -48.94 -41.68
CA GLU A 475 -43.01 -50.29 -42.30
C GLU A 475 -44.43 -50.73 -41.96
N SER A 476 -45.21 -50.73 -42.99
CA SER A 476 -46.52 -51.45 -43.07
C SER A 476 -46.29 -52.91 -42.75
N GLU A 477 -46.82 -53.40 -41.64
CA GLU A 477 -47.01 -54.83 -41.38
C GLU A 477 -47.91 -55.40 -42.44
N GLY A 478 -47.33 -56.10 -43.45
CA GLY A 478 -48.02 -57.00 -44.33
C GLY A 478 -48.15 -58.36 -43.68
N ASN A 479 -49.35 -58.67 -43.21
CA ASN A 479 -49.82 -60.03 -42.90
C ASN A 479 -49.57 -60.94 -44.12
N GLN A 480 -48.84 -62.05 -43.97
CA GLN A 480 -49.13 -63.28 -44.76
C GLN A 480 -48.88 -64.52 -43.93
N GLU A 481 -49.98 -65.23 -43.73
CA GLU A 481 -50.04 -66.61 -43.30
C GLU A 481 -49.27 -67.60 -44.22
N GLY A 482 -48.67 -68.62 -43.59
CA GLY A 482 -48.09 -69.76 -44.28
C GLY A 482 -47.22 -70.60 -43.35
#